data_8bb0c878f842501304615e54cbc0bbf5
#
_entry.id   8bb0c878f842501304615e54cbc0bbf5
#
_cell.length_a   1.000
_cell.length_b   1.000
_cell.length_c   1.000
_cell.angle_alpha   90.00
_cell.angle_beta   90.00
_cell.angle_gamma   90.00
#
_symmetry.space_group_name_H-M   'P 1'
#
loop_
_entity.id
_entity.type
_entity.pdbx_description
1 polymer ?
#
loop_
_entity_poly.entity_id
_entity_poly.type
_entity_poly.pdbx_seq_one_letter_code
_entity_poly.pdbx_strand_id
1 'polypeptide(L)'
;MKGSGMTGRIPSKFKSIQSSIFCAVSILVLSAVLVVTLVSLRYTNSSIYENSVMYTQTIIKQLNQNIDSYISYMDNIASVIAGSGDAYKYLYRENVHGSTEDENYSAYRQRLVEQFKTILKGRDDIRNIGIVRADKNSPSLFDNGVSVRNAYLDLNTQAWYADAVGKYDQYNLTSSHVQNVIKGERPWVITLSRGIRNYTGTEAEDGVVFLDLN
;
A
#
# COMPACT_ATOMS: atom_id res chain seq x y z
N MET A 1 23.09 8.98 99.14
CA MET A 1 21.99 8.29 98.44
C MET A 1 22.52 7.95 97.06
N LYS A 2 22.41 6.66 96.69
CA LYS A 2 22.94 5.98 95.48
C LYS A 2 22.30 6.45 94.22
N GLY A 3 23.11 6.84 93.24
CA GLY A 3 22.70 6.98 91.85
C GLY A 3 23.30 5.84 91.00
N SER A 4 22.43 4.96 90.51
CA SER A 4 22.77 3.79 89.72
C SER A 4 23.04 4.22 88.28
N GLY A 5 24.29 4.06 87.80
CA GLY A 5 24.63 4.24 86.38
C GLY A 5 24.28 2.98 85.59
N MET A 6 23.39 3.11 84.65
CA MET A 6 23.00 2.06 83.71
C MET A 6 23.89 2.15 82.49
N THR A 7 24.99 1.34 82.48
CA THR A 7 25.81 1.15 81.27
C THR A 7 25.11 0.17 80.35
N GLY A 8 24.54 0.66 79.28
CA GLY A 8 24.01 -0.14 78.20
C GLY A 8 25.10 -0.88 77.46
N ARG A 9 25.21 -2.18 77.73
CA ARG A 9 26.08 -3.11 76.99
C ARG A 9 25.48 -3.34 75.61
N ILE A 10 26.15 -2.83 74.57
CA ILE A 10 25.88 -3.20 73.17
C ILE A 10 26.28 -4.69 73.00
N PRO A 11 25.39 -5.58 72.60
CA PRO A 11 25.74 -7.00 72.46
C PRO A 11 26.67 -7.16 71.21
N SER A 12 27.91 -7.56 71.43
CA SER A 12 28.81 -7.92 70.34
C SER A 12 28.33 -9.28 69.73
N LYS A 13 27.59 -9.22 68.63
CA LYS A 13 26.99 -10.39 67.96
C LYS A 13 27.98 -11.27 67.19
N PHE A 14 29.29 -10.97 67.18
CA PHE A 14 30.28 -11.75 66.43
C PHE A 14 31.30 -12.36 67.36
N LYS A 15 30.91 -13.31 68.20
CA LYS A 15 31.82 -14.00 69.12
C LYS A 15 32.42 -15.28 68.59
N SER A 16 32.20 -15.70 67.38
CA SER A 16 32.78 -16.89 66.80
C SER A 16 33.44 -16.57 65.46
N ILE A 17 34.70 -16.98 65.32
CA ILE A 17 35.46 -16.90 64.04
C ILE A 17 34.69 -17.52 62.89
N GLN A 18 33.97 -18.60 63.15
CA GLN A 18 33.13 -19.31 62.21
C GLN A 18 31.97 -18.43 61.68
N SER A 19 31.31 -17.65 62.55
CA SER A 19 30.25 -16.72 62.16
C SER A 19 30.77 -15.56 61.29
N SER A 20 32.00 -15.07 61.62
CA SER A 20 32.64 -13.99 60.84
C SER A 20 33.02 -14.45 59.40
N ILE A 21 33.56 -15.66 59.28
CA ILE A 21 33.89 -16.25 57.97
C ILE A 21 32.63 -16.45 57.17
N PHE A 22 31.57 -17.04 57.77
CA PHE A 22 30.29 -17.23 57.09
C PHE A 22 29.69 -15.91 56.57
N CYS A 23 29.66 -14.86 57.38
CA CYS A 23 29.23 -13.51 56.93
C CYS A 23 30.07 -12.98 55.81
N ALA A 24 31.39 -13.08 55.89
CA ALA A 24 32.28 -12.56 54.83
C ALA A 24 32.05 -13.28 53.51
N VAL A 25 31.93 -14.63 53.50
CA VAL A 25 31.65 -15.42 52.31
C VAL A 25 30.24 -15.09 51.76
N SER A 26 29.24 -14.94 52.62
CA SER A 26 27.89 -14.61 52.19
C SER A 26 27.82 -13.21 51.51
N ILE A 27 28.50 -12.21 52.06
CA ILE A 27 28.57 -10.85 51.46
C ILE A 27 29.29 -10.91 50.10
N LEU A 28 30.38 -11.72 50.02
CA LEU A 28 31.13 -11.86 48.78
C LEU A 28 30.25 -12.51 47.67
N VAL A 29 29.52 -13.57 47.99
CA VAL A 29 28.63 -14.24 47.04
C VAL A 29 27.47 -13.30 46.62
N LEU A 30 26.85 -12.59 47.60
CA LEU A 30 25.78 -11.66 47.32
C LEU A 30 26.25 -10.51 46.42
N SER A 31 27.46 -9.96 46.69
CA SER A 31 28.03 -8.88 45.86
C SER A 31 28.34 -9.37 44.43
N ALA A 32 28.86 -10.58 44.27
CA ALA A 32 29.13 -11.16 42.95
C ALA A 32 27.84 -11.38 42.16
N VAL A 33 26.81 -11.93 42.79
CA VAL A 33 25.47 -12.10 42.14
C VAL A 33 24.87 -10.75 41.74
N LEU A 34 24.97 -9.73 42.59
CA LEU A 34 24.47 -8.42 42.31
C LEU A 34 25.16 -7.78 41.10
N VAL A 35 26.51 -7.87 41.03
CA VAL A 35 27.27 -7.35 39.88
C VAL A 35 26.88 -8.05 38.60
N VAL A 36 26.84 -9.38 38.61
CA VAL A 36 26.42 -10.18 37.42
C VAL A 36 25.01 -9.80 36.96
N THR A 37 24.08 -9.66 37.91
CA THR A 37 22.70 -9.28 37.58
C THR A 37 22.64 -7.87 36.94
N LEU A 38 23.35 -6.88 37.48
CA LEU A 38 23.38 -5.54 36.92
C LEU A 38 23.99 -5.50 35.51
N VAL A 39 25.10 -6.22 35.31
CA VAL A 39 25.72 -6.32 33.97
C VAL A 39 24.77 -7.01 32.97
N SER A 40 24.16 -8.14 33.39
CA SER A 40 23.21 -8.88 32.58
C SER A 40 22.00 -8.01 32.17
N LEU A 41 21.41 -7.26 33.11
CA LEU A 41 20.28 -6.37 32.82
C LEU A 41 20.67 -5.28 31.82
N ARG A 42 21.84 -4.66 31.97
CA ARG A 42 22.31 -3.62 31.02
C ARG A 42 22.53 -4.21 29.64
N TYR A 43 23.20 -5.34 29.54
CA TYR A 43 23.44 -6.01 28.26
C TYR A 43 22.14 -6.46 27.58
N THR A 44 21.24 -7.07 28.34
CA THR A 44 19.93 -7.50 27.82
C THR A 44 19.10 -6.33 27.31
N ASN A 45 18.99 -5.24 28.06
CA ASN A 45 18.23 -4.05 27.64
C ASN A 45 18.80 -3.41 26.38
N SER A 46 20.13 -3.27 26.27
CA SER A 46 20.76 -2.72 25.07
C SER A 46 20.52 -3.63 23.86
N SER A 47 20.73 -4.93 24.04
CA SER A 47 20.54 -5.92 22.95
C SER A 47 19.08 -6.00 22.48
N ILE A 48 18.11 -5.97 23.39
CA ILE A 48 16.69 -5.96 23.05
C ILE A 48 16.32 -4.67 22.28
N TYR A 49 16.80 -3.53 22.72
CA TYR A 49 16.51 -2.27 22.06
C TYR A 49 17.08 -2.23 20.63
N GLU A 50 18.35 -2.57 20.45
CA GLU A 50 19.01 -2.59 19.14
C GLU A 50 18.33 -3.59 18.19
N ASN A 51 18.02 -4.80 18.67
CA ASN A 51 17.34 -5.81 17.88
C ASN A 51 15.90 -5.36 17.50
N SER A 52 15.18 -4.71 18.40
CA SER A 52 13.83 -4.21 18.14
C SER A 52 13.84 -3.10 17.08
N VAL A 53 14.79 -2.18 17.15
CA VAL A 53 14.95 -1.13 16.14
C VAL A 53 15.30 -1.73 14.78
N MET A 54 16.28 -2.62 14.73
CA MET A 54 16.69 -3.30 13.48
C MET A 54 15.53 -4.11 12.87
N TYR A 55 14.79 -4.83 13.69
CA TYR A 55 13.63 -5.61 13.25
C TYR A 55 12.54 -4.70 12.67
N THR A 56 12.23 -3.59 13.36
CA THR A 56 11.24 -2.61 12.88
C THR A 56 11.66 -1.98 11.56
N GLN A 57 12.92 -1.59 11.42
CA GLN A 57 13.45 -1.05 10.16
C GLN A 57 13.37 -2.08 9.03
N THR A 58 13.66 -3.34 9.32
CA THR A 58 13.57 -4.42 8.34
C THR A 58 12.13 -4.63 7.87
N ILE A 59 11.16 -4.63 8.79
CA ILE A 59 9.73 -4.74 8.44
C ILE A 59 9.29 -3.57 7.58
N ILE A 60 9.64 -2.34 7.94
CA ILE A 60 9.29 -1.15 7.15
C ILE A 60 9.88 -1.25 5.74
N LYS A 61 11.14 -1.66 5.62
CA LYS A 61 11.76 -1.86 4.32
C LYS A 61 11.06 -2.92 3.48
N GLN A 62 10.71 -4.06 4.06
CA GLN A 62 9.97 -5.13 3.38
C GLN A 62 8.57 -4.66 2.96
N LEU A 63 7.89 -3.91 3.82
CA LEU A 63 6.58 -3.34 3.51
C LEU A 63 6.66 -2.38 2.31
N ASN A 64 7.62 -1.47 2.30
CA ASN A 64 7.82 -0.57 1.17
C ASN A 64 8.11 -1.34 -0.13
N GLN A 65 8.99 -2.34 -0.08
CA GLN A 65 9.27 -3.18 -1.26
C GLN A 65 8.03 -3.93 -1.77
N ASN A 66 7.18 -4.40 -0.87
CA ASN A 66 5.94 -5.07 -1.24
C ASN A 66 4.95 -4.08 -1.90
N ILE A 67 4.83 -2.87 -1.36
CA ILE A 67 4.00 -1.80 -1.94
C ILE A 67 4.52 -1.42 -3.33
N ASP A 68 5.82 -1.18 -3.49
CA ASP A 68 6.42 -0.84 -4.77
C ASP A 68 6.21 -1.95 -5.82
N SER A 69 6.35 -3.21 -5.40
CA SER A 69 6.10 -4.37 -6.27
C SER A 69 4.64 -4.47 -6.68
N TYR A 70 3.72 -4.20 -5.75
CA TYR A 70 2.29 -4.18 -6.01
C TYR A 70 1.91 -3.09 -7.00
N ILE A 71 2.37 -1.85 -6.79
CA ILE A 71 2.13 -0.72 -7.69
C ILE A 71 2.71 -1.00 -9.09
N SER A 72 3.93 -1.53 -9.15
CA SER A 72 4.56 -1.91 -10.42
C SER A 72 3.76 -2.98 -11.16
N TYR A 73 3.19 -3.93 -10.46
CA TYR A 73 2.33 -4.94 -11.06
C TYR A 73 1.03 -4.31 -11.61
N MET A 74 0.40 -3.38 -10.88
CA MET A 74 -0.77 -2.64 -11.37
C MET A 74 -0.45 -1.77 -12.58
N ASP A 75 0.71 -1.10 -12.58
CA ASP A 75 1.16 -0.34 -13.74
C ASP A 75 1.39 -1.23 -14.97
N ASN A 76 1.94 -2.43 -14.79
CA ASN A 76 2.06 -3.39 -15.89
C ASN A 76 0.71 -3.77 -16.49
N ILE A 77 -0.31 -3.99 -15.66
CA ILE A 77 -1.69 -4.23 -16.14
C ILE A 77 -2.19 -3.03 -16.95
N ALA A 78 -2.10 -1.83 -16.39
CA ALA A 78 -2.52 -0.60 -17.07
C ALA A 78 -1.76 -0.39 -18.39
N SER A 79 -0.46 -0.66 -18.40
CA SER A 79 0.41 -0.54 -19.59
C SER A 79 0.00 -1.51 -20.70
N VAL A 80 -0.30 -2.77 -20.36
CA VAL A 80 -0.76 -3.77 -21.32
C VAL A 80 -2.09 -3.37 -21.94
N ILE A 81 -3.02 -2.82 -21.14
CA ILE A 81 -4.31 -2.34 -21.65
C ILE A 81 -4.11 -1.09 -22.51
N ALA A 82 -3.33 -0.11 -22.03
CA ALA A 82 -3.07 1.14 -22.75
C ALA A 82 -2.35 0.92 -24.08
N GLY A 83 -1.47 -0.08 -24.14
CA GLY A 83 -0.75 -0.48 -25.37
C GLY A 83 -1.56 -1.41 -26.28
N SER A 84 -2.78 -1.82 -25.89
CA SER A 84 -3.60 -2.74 -26.67
C SER A 84 -4.16 -2.06 -27.91
N GLY A 85 -3.97 -2.69 -29.07
CA GLY A 85 -4.60 -2.25 -30.31
C GLY A 85 -6.14 -2.27 -30.26
N ASP A 86 -6.71 -3.15 -29.44
CA ASP A 86 -8.15 -3.22 -29.26
C ASP A 86 -8.67 -2.03 -28.43
N ALA A 87 -7.95 -1.61 -27.38
CA ALA A 87 -8.29 -0.41 -26.61
C ALA A 87 -8.23 0.85 -27.47
N TYR A 88 -7.18 0.96 -28.27
CA TYR A 88 -7.04 2.06 -29.22
C TYR A 88 -8.20 2.11 -30.20
N LYS A 89 -8.46 1.01 -30.93
CA LYS A 89 -9.54 0.92 -31.94
C LYS A 89 -10.93 1.11 -31.32
N TYR A 90 -11.12 0.71 -30.08
CA TYR A 90 -12.37 0.94 -29.35
C TYR A 90 -12.59 2.42 -29.01
N LEU A 91 -11.56 3.11 -28.51
CA LEU A 91 -11.69 4.50 -28.07
C LEU A 91 -11.66 5.53 -29.19
N TYR A 92 -10.89 5.27 -30.26
CA TYR A 92 -10.62 6.25 -31.33
C TYR A 92 -11.30 5.87 -32.66
N ARG A 93 -12.41 5.13 -32.56
CA ARG A 93 -13.23 4.83 -33.73
C ARG A 93 -13.61 6.12 -34.44
N GLU A 94 -13.18 6.27 -35.68
CA GLU A 94 -13.79 7.26 -36.58
C GLU A 94 -15.25 6.82 -36.84
N ASN A 95 -16.19 7.76 -36.80
CA ASN A 95 -17.59 7.53 -37.11
C ASN A 95 -17.78 7.22 -38.63
N VAL A 96 -17.34 6.06 -39.05
CA VAL A 96 -17.59 5.56 -40.41
C VAL A 96 -18.89 4.79 -40.38
N HIS A 97 -19.89 5.35 -41.02
CA HIS A 97 -21.20 4.74 -41.15
C HIS A 97 -21.16 3.58 -42.16
N GLY A 98 -21.06 2.32 -41.67
CA GLY A 98 -21.09 1.15 -42.50
C GLY A 98 -21.23 -0.16 -41.70
N SER A 99 -22.04 -1.09 -42.15
CA SER A 99 -22.46 -2.31 -41.45
C SER A 99 -21.33 -3.31 -41.10
N THR A 100 -20.23 -3.34 -41.85
CA THR A 100 -19.08 -4.20 -41.59
C THR A 100 -18.19 -3.72 -40.45
N GLU A 101 -18.26 -2.46 -40.09
CA GLU A 101 -17.46 -1.88 -38.99
C GLU A 101 -18.10 -2.10 -37.61
N ASP A 102 -19.43 -2.26 -37.55
CA ASP A 102 -20.12 -2.54 -36.29
C ASP A 102 -19.81 -3.95 -35.76
N GLU A 103 -19.57 -4.93 -36.63
CA GLU A 103 -19.13 -6.27 -36.22
C GLU A 103 -17.70 -6.21 -35.60
N ASN A 104 -16.78 -5.50 -36.24
CA ASN A 104 -15.42 -5.34 -35.73
C ASN A 104 -15.40 -4.59 -34.39
N TYR A 105 -16.23 -3.54 -34.24
CA TYR A 105 -16.31 -2.79 -33.00
C TYR A 105 -16.83 -3.66 -31.83
N SER A 106 -17.85 -4.45 -32.06
CA SER A 106 -18.36 -5.39 -31.06
C SER A 106 -17.31 -6.43 -30.67
N ALA A 107 -16.49 -6.89 -31.63
CA ALA A 107 -15.39 -7.81 -31.37
C ALA A 107 -14.26 -7.18 -30.51
N TYR A 108 -13.86 -5.93 -30.78
CA TYR A 108 -12.89 -5.22 -29.93
C TYR A 108 -13.41 -5.08 -28.50
N ARG A 109 -14.65 -4.64 -28.35
CA ARG A 109 -15.32 -4.52 -27.06
C ARG A 109 -15.33 -5.86 -26.29
N GLN A 110 -15.72 -6.95 -26.96
CA GLN A 110 -15.81 -8.27 -26.35
C GLN A 110 -14.44 -8.75 -25.86
N ARG A 111 -13.39 -8.62 -26.69
CA ARG A 111 -12.04 -9.01 -26.29
C ARG A 111 -11.52 -8.21 -25.09
N LEU A 112 -11.78 -6.91 -25.06
CA LEU A 112 -11.40 -6.06 -23.91
C LEU A 112 -12.14 -6.47 -22.65
N VAL A 113 -13.45 -6.73 -22.71
CA VAL A 113 -14.23 -7.20 -21.56
C VAL A 113 -13.72 -8.55 -21.06
N GLU A 114 -13.38 -9.46 -21.94
CA GLU A 114 -12.80 -10.76 -21.58
C GLU A 114 -11.41 -10.59 -20.96
N GLN A 115 -10.60 -9.68 -21.48
CA GLN A 115 -9.31 -9.32 -20.89
C GLN A 115 -9.49 -8.76 -19.48
N PHE A 116 -10.41 -7.80 -19.28
CA PHE A 116 -10.69 -7.22 -17.96
C PHE A 116 -11.17 -8.29 -16.98
N LYS A 117 -12.12 -9.13 -17.38
CA LYS A 117 -12.60 -10.24 -16.55
C LYS A 117 -11.50 -11.23 -16.19
N THR A 118 -10.57 -11.49 -17.11
CA THR A 118 -9.44 -12.38 -16.87
C THR A 118 -8.48 -11.79 -15.84
N ILE A 119 -8.23 -10.49 -15.92
CA ILE A 119 -7.40 -9.75 -14.94
C ILE A 119 -8.05 -9.77 -13.56
N LEU A 120 -9.36 -9.53 -13.50
CA LEU A 120 -10.09 -9.47 -12.22
C LEU A 120 -10.35 -10.85 -11.61
N LYS A 121 -10.18 -11.93 -12.37
CA LYS A 121 -10.43 -13.28 -11.86
C LYS A 121 -9.47 -13.62 -10.71
N GLY A 122 -10.03 -13.77 -9.51
CA GLY A 122 -9.28 -14.06 -8.30
C GLY A 122 -8.56 -12.84 -7.69
N ARG A 123 -9.02 -11.63 -8.02
CA ARG A 123 -8.49 -10.36 -7.55
C ARG A 123 -9.57 -9.57 -6.83
N ASP A 124 -9.54 -9.59 -5.49
CA ASP A 124 -10.49 -8.83 -4.65
C ASP A 124 -9.96 -7.42 -4.33
N ASP A 125 -8.71 -7.15 -4.66
CA ASP A 125 -8.03 -5.88 -4.45
C ASP A 125 -8.27 -4.84 -5.56
N ILE A 126 -8.74 -5.28 -6.74
CA ILE A 126 -9.15 -4.39 -7.84
C ILE A 126 -10.68 -4.31 -7.86
N ARG A 127 -11.20 -3.12 -7.66
CA ARG A 127 -12.64 -2.85 -7.68
C ARG A 127 -13.21 -2.75 -9.08
N ASN A 128 -12.56 -1.95 -9.94
CA ASN A 128 -12.97 -1.72 -11.32
C ASN A 128 -11.76 -1.57 -12.21
N ILE A 129 -11.91 -1.94 -13.48
CA ILE A 129 -11.01 -1.58 -14.58
C ILE A 129 -11.85 -0.89 -15.65
N GLY A 130 -11.35 0.21 -16.20
CA GLY A 130 -12.02 0.88 -17.27
C GLY A 130 -11.11 1.65 -18.19
N ILE A 131 -11.63 1.93 -19.38
CA ILE A 131 -11.04 2.86 -20.35
C ILE A 131 -12.07 3.93 -20.70
N VAL A 132 -11.64 5.18 -20.65
CA VAL A 132 -12.50 6.35 -20.86
C VAL A 132 -11.77 7.44 -21.61
N ARG A 133 -12.53 8.34 -22.23
CA ARG A 133 -12.04 9.59 -22.82
C ARG A 133 -12.94 10.74 -22.39
N ALA A 134 -12.42 11.97 -22.23
CA ALA A 134 -13.20 13.10 -21.70
C ALA A 134 -14.38 13.49 -22.60
N ASP A 135 -14.24 13.35 -23.90
CA ASP A 135 -15.33 13.58 -24.84
C ASP A 135 -16.59 12.78 -24.44
N LYS A 136 -17.70 13.50 -24.28
CA LYS A 136 -18.98 12.92 -23.82
C LYS A 136 -19.56 11.89 -24.79
N ASN A 137 -19.25 12.01 -26.08
CA ASN A 137 -19.74 11.12 -27.13
C ASN A 137 -18.80 9.94 -27.36
N SER A 138 -17.64 9.91 -26.70
CA SER A 138 -16.72 8.81 -26.85
C SER A 138 -17.18 7.56 -26.12
N PRO A 139 -16.87 6.39 -26.65
CA PRO A 139 -17.17 5.16 -25.98
C PRO A 139 -16.38 5.07 -24.67
N SER A 140 -16.98 4.44 -23.66
CA SER A 140 -16.33 4.10 -22.40
C SER A 140 -16.60 2.63 -22.15
N LEU A 141 -15.61 1.93 -21.60
CA LEU A 141 -15.72 0.52 -21.30
C LEU A 141 -15.27 0.24 -19.89
N PHE A 142 -16.05 -0.57 -19.19
CA PHE A 142 -15.78 -1.03 -17.84
C PHE A 142 -15.71 -2.55 -17.82
N ASP A 143 -15.17 -3.10 -16.76
CA ASP A 143 -14.87 -4.51 -16.56
C ASP A 143 -16.04 -5.49 -16.84
N ASN A 144 -17.25 -5.11 -16.43
CA ASN A 144 -18.44 -5.94 -16.63
C ASN A 144 -19.05 -5.81 -18.02
N GLY A 145 -18.62 -4.82 -18.80
CA GLY A 145 -19.12 -4.55 -20.14
C GLY A 145 -20.53 -3.97 -20.23
N VAL A 146 -21.24 -3.78 -19.13
CA VAL A 146 -22.63 -3.27 -19.09
C VAL A 146 -22.76 -1.97 -18.33
N SER A 147 -21.82 -1.63 -17.45
CA SER A 147 -21.81 -0.35 -16.74
C SER A 147 -21.74 0.82 -17.70
N VAL A 148 -22.45 1.88 -17.35
CA VAL A 148 -22.57 3.09 -18.14
C VAL A 148 -21.82 4.22 -17.44
N ARG A 149 -21.08 4.99 -18.22
CA ARG A 149 -20.41 6.20 -17.74
C ARG A 149 -21.43 7.20 -17.17
N ASN A 150 -21.06 7.85 -16.11
CA ASN A 150 -21.80 8.99 -15.59
C ASN A 150 -21.66 10.21 -16.53
N ALA A 151 -22.69 10.49 -17.31
CA ALA A 151 -22.67 11.57 -18.31
C ALA A 151 -22.56 12.98 -17.70
N TYR A 152 -22.87 13.13 -16.40
CA TYR A 152 -22.77 14.42 -15.69
C TYR A 152 -21.38 14.66 -15.10
N LEU A 153 -20.49 13.68 -15.13
CA LEU A 153 -19.13 13.81 -14.65
C LEU A 153 -18.24 14.43 -15.74
N ASP A 154 -17.63 15.56 -15.41
CA ASP A 154 -16.53 16.10 -16.21
C ASP A 154 -15.23 15.39 -15.78
N LEU A 155 -14.68 14.57 -16.68
CA LEU A 155 -13.45 13.82 -16.41
C LEU A 155 -12.24 14.74 -16.24
N ASN A 156 -12.21 15.88 -16.91
CA ASN A 156 -11.08 16.81 -16.82
C ASN A 156 -10.96 17.44 -15.42
N THR A 157 -12.01 17.38 -14.61
CA THR A 157 -11.97 17.81 -13.20
C THR A 157 -11.51 16.71 -12.24
N GLN A 158 -11.37 15.48 -12.71
CA GLN A 158 -10.97 14.35 -11.89
C GLN A 158 -9.44 14.20 -11.91
N ALA A 159 -8.79 14.28 -10.75
CA ALA A 159 -7.33 14.23 -10.66
C ALA A 159 -6.75 12.97 -11.32
N TRP A 160 -7.38 11.80 -11.11
CA TRP A 160 -6.93 10.54 -11.71
C TRP A 160 -6.95 10.56 -13.24
N TYR A 161 -7.85 11.33 -13.86
CA TYR A 161 -7.92 11.49 -15.32
C TYR A 161 -6.98 12.60 -15.80
N ALA A 162 -7.11 13.81 -15.24
CA ALA A 162 -6.36 15.00 -15.66
C ALA A 162 -4.83 14.81 -15.54
N ASP A 163 -4.39 14.13 -14.49
CA ASP A 163 -2.97 13.86 -14.26
C ASP A 163 -2.40 12.74 -15.15
N ALA A 164 -3.25 11.89 -15.74
CA ALA A 164 -2.85 10.80 -16.62
C ALA A 164 -2.87 11.18 -18.11
N VAL A 165 -3.72 12.12 -18.50
CA VAL A 165 -3.79 12.60 -19.89
C VAL A 165 -2.44 13.14 -20.34
N GLY A 166 -1.97 12.70 -21.52
CA GLY A 166 -0.68 13.09 -22.07
C GLY A 166 0.54 12.41 -21.44
N LYS A 167 0.35 11.57 -20.41
CA LYS A 167 1.42 10.80 -19.77
C LYS A 167 1.32 9.32 -20.16
N TYR A 168 2.02 8.92 -21.21
CA TYR A 168 1.89 7.56 -21.77
C TYR A 168 2.88 6.57 -21.17
N ASP A 169 4.04 7.06 -20.71
CA ASP A 169 5.14 6.23 -20.22
C ASP A 169 5.16 6.13 -18.68
N GLN A 170 4.23 6.80 -18.01
CA GLN A 170 4.14 6.85 -16.56
C GLN A 170 2.72 6.57 -16.12
N TYR A 171 2.58 5.90 -14.98
CA TYR A 171 1.30 5.85 -14.27
C TYR A 171 1.12 7.08 -13.40
N ASN A 172 -0.13 7.39 -13.11
CA ASN A 172 -0.52 8.30 -12.04
C ASN A 172 -1.25 7.51 -10.95
N LEU A 173 -0.87 7.73 -9.70
CA LEU A 173 -1.52 7.13 -8.54
C LEU A 173 -2.20 8.24 -7.73
N THR A 174 -3.52 8.24 -7.73
CA THR A 174 -4.31 9.26 -7.02
C THR A 174 -4.62 8.81 -5.61
N SER A 175 -4.54 9.71 -4.65
CA SER A 175 -4.93 9.44 -3.27
C SER A 175 -6.38 8.96 -3.16
N SER A 176 -6.74 8.39 -2.01
CA SER A 176 -8.09 7.88 -1.75
C SER A 176 -9.16 8.95 -2.03
N HIS A 177 -10.14 8.59 -2.85
CA HIS A 177 -11.23 9.47 -3.27
C HIS A 177 -12.51 8.66 -3.57
N VAL A 178 -13.61 9.36 -3.75
CA VAL A 178 -14.87 8.75 -4.19
C VAL A 178 -14.89 8.67 -5.71
N GLN A 179 -14.87 7.46 -6.26
CA GLN A 179 -15.02 7.24 -7.69
C GLN A 179 -16.49 7.30 -8.09
N ASN A 180 -16.81 8.11 -9.09
CA ASN A 180 -18.18 8.32 -9.57
C ASN A 180 -18.27 8.27 -11.10
N VAL A 181 -17.27 7.70 -11.75
CA VAL A 181 -17.23 7.54 -13.22
C VAL A 181 -18.32 6.60 -13.72
N ILE A 182 -18.65 5.57 -12.94
CA ILE A 182 -19.74 4.65 -13.24
C ILE A 182 -21.04 5.21 -12.67
N LYS A 183 -22.09 5.26 -13.49
CA LYS A 183 -23.40 5.74 -13.09
C LYS A 183 -23.98 4.87 -11.96
N GLY A 184 -24.30 5.51 -10.85
CA GLY A 184 -24.93 4.82 -9.69
C GLY A 184 -23.94 4.24 -8.70
N GLU A 185 -22.64 4.25 -8.99
CA GLU A 185 -21.60 3.77 -8.07
C GLU A 185 -20.82 4.95 -7.48
N ARG A 186 -20.42 4.80 -6.21
CA ARG A 186 -19.62 5.80 -5.48
C ARG A 186 -18.71 5.12 -4.45
N PRO A 187 -17.86 4.19 -4.86
CA PRO A 187 -16.91 3.56 -3.94
C PRO A 187 -15.79 4.52 -3.55
N TRP A 188 -15.23 4.31 -2.36
CA TRP A 188 -13.94 4.88 -1.98
C TRP A 188 -12.84 4.00 -2.56
N VAL A 189 -11.91 4.60 -3.30
CA VAL A 189 -10.86 3.88 -4.02
C VAL A 189 -9.56 4.69 -4.05
N ILE A 190 -8.47 4.00 -4.34
CA ILE A 190 -7.23 4.59 -4.84
C ILE A 190 -7.17 4.24 -6.33
N THR A 191 -6.99 5.22 -7.20
CA THR A 191 -6.99 4.97 -8.65
C THR A 191 -5.57 5.06 -9.21
N LEU A 192 -5.15 3.97 -9.86
CA LEU A 192 -3.98 3.99 -10.74
C LEU A 192 -4.47 4.22 -12.17
N SER A 193 -3.90 5.20 -12.84
CA SER A 193 -4.32 5.61 -14.19
C SER A 193 -3.13 5.82 -15.11
N ARG A 194 -3.35 5.63 -16.42
CA ARG A 194 -2.34 5.80 -17.47
C ARG A 194 -2.98 6.30 -18.76
N GLY A 195 -2.29 7.20 -19.46
CA GLY A 195 -2.75 7.74 -20.74
C GLY A 195 -2.70 6.72 -21.86
N ILE A 196 -3.70 6.74 -22.74
CA ILE A 196 -3.74 6.03 -24.03
C ILE A 196 -3.57 7.05 -25.13
N ARG A 197 -2.45 6.98 -25.83
CA ARG A 197 -2.09 7.97 -26.85
C ARG A 197 -3.03 7.92 -28.05
N ASN A 198 -3.47 9.09 -28.51
CA ASN A 198 -4.15 9.22 -29.77
C ASN A 198 -3.15 9.32 -30.95
N TYR A 199 -3.20 8.38 -31.87
CA TYR A 199 -2.36 8.35 -33.07
C TYR A 199 -3.11 8.73 -34.34
N THR A 200 -4.43 9.09 -34.25
CA THR A 200 -5.24 9.40 -35.44
C THR A 200 -4.88 10.74 -36.08
N GLY A 201 -4.13 11.59 -35.37
CA GLY A 201 -3.86 12.96 -35.82
C GLY A 201 -5.09 13.89 -35.77
N THR A 202 -6.20 13.42 -35.21
CA THR A 202 -7.41 14.23 -34.96
C THR A 202 -7.23 15.04 -33.67
N GLU A 203 -8.02 16.12 -33.50
CA GLU A 203 -8.05 16.91 -32.26
C GLU A 203 -8.73 16.16 -31.09
N ALA A 204 -8.98 14.85 -31.25
CA ALA A 204 -9.57 14.04 -30.20
C ALA A 204 -8.65 13.93 -28.99
N GLU A 205 -9.19 14.17 -27.80
CA GLU A 205 -8.46 14.04 -26.54
C GLU A 205 -7.95 12.61 -26.32
N ASP A 206 -6.83 12.49 -25.63
CA ASP A 206 -6.25 11.20 -25.25
C ASP A 206 -7.19 10.43 -24.30
N GLY A 207 -7.19 9.12 -24.45
CA GLY A 207 -7.90 8.24 -23.53
C GLY A 207 -7.09 7.96 -22.28
N VAL A 208 -7.76 7.43 -21.28
CA VAL A 208 -7.15 6.97 -20.02
C VAL A 208 -7.67 5.60 -19.67
N VAL A 209 -6.75 4.69 -19.35
CA VAL A 209 -7.04 3.46 -18.62
C VAL A 209 -6.92 3.75 -17.12
N PHE A 210 -7.83 3.19 -16.34
CA PHE A 210 -7.78 3.30 -14.90
C PHE A 210 -8.08 1.95 -14.22
N LEU A 211 -7.47 1.76 -13.07
CA LEU A 211 -7.71 0.66 -12.14
C LEU A 211 -8.06 1.26 -10.78
N ASP A 212 -9.25 0.96 -10.30
CA ASP A 212 -9.69 1.35 -8.97
C ASP A 212 -9.34 0.23 -7.98
N LEU A 213 -8.54 0.58 -6.98
CA LEU A 213 -8.04 -0.32 -5.94
C LEU A 213 -8.84 -0.13 -4.64
N ASN A 214 -9.14 -1.26 -3.95
CA ASN A 214 -9.85 -1.27 -2.66
C ASN A 214 -8.93 -0.83 -1.51
#